data_3e0feb7b8977f4fc79ceccc4ca5545b7
#
_entry.id   3e0feb7b8977f4fc79ceccc4ca5545b7
#
_cell.length_a   1.000
_cell.length_b   1.000
_cell.length_c   1.000
_cell.angle_alpha   90.00
_cell.angle_beta   90.00
_cell.angle_gamma   90.00
#
_symmetry.space_group_name_H-M   'P 1'
#
loop_
_entity.id
_entity.type
_entity.pdbx_description
1 polymer ?
#
loop_
_entity_poly.entity_id
_entity_poly.type
_entity_poly.pdbx_seq_one_letter_code
_entity_poly.pdbx_strand_id
1 'polypeptide(L)'
;MTVQLTKDSIDLGIVVKDIDAALGFYRDTLGFTPVGDDAMPGGMHMWRLMCGTSMIKLVTFERTPQGEPAKGAIGKGFGYRYWTISVSNLGDVVAACEAAGHKVAVPATNIRPGVDIAIVEDPDGNWVEFLAAS
;
A
#
# COMPACT_ATOMS: atom_id res chain seq x y z
N MET A 1 4.28 20.38 -23.28
CA MET A 1 5.11 19.15 -23.16
C MET A 1 4.38 18.15 -22.28
N THR A 2 4.30 16.91 -22.70
CA THR A 2 3.72 15.84 -21.91
C THR A 2 4.79 14.88 -21.42
N VAL A 3 4.47 14.10 -20.41
CA VAL A 3 5.39 13.09 -19.86
C VAL A 3 5.66 12.02 -20.91
N GLN A 4 6.92 11.64 -21.08
CA GLN A 4 7.34 10.52 -21.93
C GLN A 4 7.79 9.39 -21.00
N LEU A 5 6.95 8.38 -20.83
CA LEU A 5 7.19 7.30 -19.87
C LEU A 5 8.29 6.37 -20.36
N THR A 6 9.10 5.89 -19.42
CA THR A 6 10.07 4.82 -19.68
C THR A 6 9.56 3.47 -19.15
N LYS A 7 8.45 3.47 -18.41
CA LYS A 7 7.73 2.27 -18.01
C LYS A 7 6.27 2.63 -17.74
N ASP A 8 5.37 1.67 -17.83
CA ASP A 8 3.92 1.87 -17.66
C ASP A 8 3.45 1.65 -16.22
N SER A 9 4.26 2.06 -15.28
CA SER A 9 3.97 1.93 -13.86
C SER A 9 4.51 3.14 -13.11
N ILE A 10 4.12 3.27 -11.85
CA ILE A 10 4.63 4.31 -10.97
C ILE A 10 5.29 3.67 -9.76
N ASP A 11 6.17 4.41 -9.12
CA ASP A 11 6.75 4.03 -7.84
C ASP A 11 6.05 4.80 -6.74
N LEU A 12 5.85 4.16 -5.59
CA LEU A 12 5.19 4.75 -4.44
C LEU A 12 6.12 4.69 -3.23
N GLY A 13 6.35 5.83 -2.58
CA GLY A 13 7.12 5.89 -1.35
C GLY A 13 6.20 6.04 -0.14
N ILE A 14 6.41 5.21 0.87
CA ILE A 14 5.64 5.21 2.11
C ILE A 14 6.62 5.27 3.28
N VAL A 15 6.53 6.33 4.08
CA VAL A 15 7.30 6.42 5.32
C VAL A 15 6.51 5.66 6.39
N VAL A 16 7.15 4.66 6.98
CA VAL A 16 6.51 3.74 7.93
C VAL A 16 7.13 3.88 9.33
N LYS A 17 6.33 3.64 10.34
CA LYS A 17 6.79 3.70 11.74
C LYS A 17 7.60 2.46 12.12
N ASP A 18 7.12 1.28 11.72
CA ASP A 18 7.68 0.00 12.07
C ASP A 18 7.88 -0.82 10.79
N ILE A 19 9.13 -1.01 10.39
CA ILE A 19 9.42 -1.73 9.14
C ILE A 19 8.99 -3.20 9.21
N ASP A 20 9.10 -3.85 10.36
CA ASP A 20 8.70 -5.25 10.48
C ASP A 20 7.20 -5.40 10.31
N ALA A 21 6.41 -4.52 10.89
CA ALA A 21 4.96 -4.50 10.70
C ALA A 21 4.60 -4.21 9.23
N ALA A 22 5.28 -3.24 8.61
CA ALA A 22 5.04 -2.89 7.21
C ALA A 22 5.37 -4.05 6.27
N LEU A 23 6.51 -4.73 6.48
CA LEU A 23 6.88 -5.92 5.71
C LEU A 23 5.90 -7.06 5.95
N GLY A 24 5.40 -7.21 7.16
CA GLY A 24 4.35 -8.18 7.48
C GLY A 24 3.09 -7.99 6.62
N PHE A 25 2.74 -6.74 6.35
CA PHE A 25 1.61 -6.41 5.48
C PHE A 25 1.98 -6.54 4.00
N TYR A 26 2.93 -5.76 3.53
CA TYR A 26 3.20 -5.65 2.09
C TYR A 26 3.91 -6.87 1.50
N ARG A 27 4.89 -7.41 2.22
CA ARG A 27 5.66 -8.58 1.75
C ARG A 27 4.95 -9.88 2.10
N ASP A 28 4.59 -10.07 3.36
CA ASP A 28 4.16 -11.38 3.86
C ASP A 28 2.68 -11.64 3.59
N THR A 29 1.80 -10.64 3.76
CA THR A 29 0.36 -10.78 3.53
C THR A 29 0.00 -10.55 2.07
N LEU A 30 0.45 -9.44 1.46
CA LEU A 30 0.13 -9.13 0.07
C LEU A 30 1.02 -9.85 -0.93
N GLY A 31 2.18 -10.33 -0.51
CA GLY A 31 3.08 -11.12 -1.36
C GLY A 31 3.93 -10.29 -2.31
N PHE A 32 4.18 -9.02 -2.03
CA PHE A 32 5.08 -8.22 -2.86
C PHE A 32 6.49 -8.78 -2.78
N THR A 33 7.23 -8.71 -3.89
CA THR A 33 8.56 -9.30 -4.01
C THR A 33 9.64 -8.34 -3.53
N PRO A 34 10.41 -8.66 -2.47
CA PRO A 34 11.52 -7.81 -2.05
C PRO A 34 12.66 -7.87 -3.08
N VAL A 35 13.23 -6.71 -3.40
CA VAL A 35 14.33 -6.59 -4.37
C VAL A 35 15.55 -5.88 -3.81
N GLY A 36 15.57 -5.60 -2.52
CA GLY A 36 16.73 -5.04 -1.84
C GLY A 36 16.37 -3.95 -0.85
N ASP A 37 17.34 -3.58 -0.06
CA ASP A 37 17.24 -2.46 0.87
C ASP A 37 18.60 -1.81 1.05
N ASP A 38 18.61 -0.51 1.31
CA ASP A 38 19.83 0.27 1.45
C ASP A 38 19.67 1.41 2.44
N ALA A 39 20.78 1.73 3.12
CA ALA A 39 20.90 3.00 3.82
C ALA A 39 21.03 4.12 2.79
N MET A 40 20.26 5.17 2.99
CA MET A 40 20.23 6.34 2.11
C MET A 40 20.73 7.57 2.87
N PRO A 41 21.10 8.66 2.16
CA PRO A 41 21.50 9.90 2.84
C PRO A 41 20.42 10.44 3.78
N GLY A 42 20.84 11.10 4.85
CA GLY A 42 19.92 11.76 5.79
C GLY A 42 19.33 10.83 6.85
N GLY A 43 19.97 9.70 7.13
CA GLY A 43 19.49 8.75 8.15
C GLY A 43 18.29 7.93 7.70
N MET A 44 18.04 7.89 6.41
CA MET A 44 16.94 7.15 5.80
C MET A 44 17.38 5.73 5.44
N HIS A 45 16.50 4.77 5.63
CA HIS A 45 16.68 3.42 5.08
C HIS A 45 15.49 3.09 4.20
N MET A 46 15.75 2.52 3.03
CA MET A 46 14.72 2.21 2.03
C MET A 46 14.69 0.73 1.73
N TRP A 47 13.50 0.13 1.84
CA TRP A 47 13.22 -1.25 1.41
C TRP A 47 12.38 -1.19 0.14
N ARG A 48 12.78 -1.95 -0.87
CA ARG A 48 12.10 -1.95 -2.18
C ARG A 48 11.37 -3.27 -2.37
N LEU A 49 10.09 -3.15 -2.67
CA LEU A 49 9.22 -4.30 -2.99
C LEU A 49 8.59 -4.07 -4.35
N MET A 50 8.40 -5.14 -5.11
CA MET A 50 7.72 -5.05 -6.40
C MET A 50 6.28 -5.54 -6.30
N CYS A 51 5.36 -4.71 -6.80
CA CYS A 51 3.98 -5.05 -7.05
C CYS A 51 3.82 -5.02 -8.58
N GLY A 52 3.99 -6.17 -9.22
CA GLY A 52 4.13 -6.19 -10.68
C GLY A 52 5.34 -5.37 -11.10
N THR A 53 5.15 -4.39 -11.97
CA THR A 53 6.20 -3.47 -12.42
C THR A 53 6.26 -2.18 -11.61
N SER A 54 5.37 -2.00 -10.64
CA SER A 54 5.39 -0.86 -9.74
C SER A 54 6.25 -1.16 -8.53
N MET A 55 7.11 -0.20 -8.15
CA MET A 55 7.97 -0.36 -6.98
C MET A 55 7.35 0.36 -5.78
N ILE A 56 7.22 -0.37 -4.69
CA ILE A 56 6.76 0.17 -3.41
C ILE A 56 8.00 0.33 -2.52
N LYS A 57 8.29 1.56 -2.17
CA LYS A 57 9.46 1.92 -1.36
C LYS A 57 9.01 2.18 0.07
N LEU A 58 9.37 1.29 0.98
CA LEU A 58 9.10 1.48 2.40
C LEU A 58 10.31 2.18 3.01
N VAL A 59 10.08 3.26 3.72
CA VAL A 59 11.15 4.14 4.20
C VAL A 59 11.03 4.34 5.70
N THR A 60 12.15 4.21 6.41
CA THR A 60 12.27 4.60 7.81
C THR A 60 13.37 5.64 7.96
N PHE A 61 13.32 6.38 9.05
CA PHE A 61 14.35 7.35 9.42
C PHE A 61 14.90 7.00 10.78
N GLU A 62 16.21 7.22 11.01
CA GLU A 62 16.83 7.08 12.34
C GLU A 62 16.09 7.94 13.36
N ARG A 63 15.73 9.17 12.94
CA ARG A 63 14.92 10.06 13.73
C ARG A 63 13.48 9.92 13.30
N THR A 64 12.66 9.26 14.12
CA THR A 64 11.24 9.04 13.83
C THR A 64 10.54 10.34 13.49
N PRO A 65 9.86 10.45 12.33
CA PRO A 65 9.08 11.62 12.00
C PRO A 65 7.98 11.88 13.03
N GLN A 66 7.70 13.14 13.32
CA GLN A 66 6.69 13.53 14.30
C GLN A 66 5.30 13.71 13.68
N GLY A 67 5.23 13.82 12.36
CA GLY A 67 3.95 13.90 11.66
C GLY A 67 3.17 12.60 11.76
N GLU A 68 1.86 12.70 11.65
CA GLU A 68 0.98 11.54 11.64
C GLU A 68 0.40 11.31 10.25
N PRO A 69 0.16 10.04 9.84
CA PRO A 69 -0.54 9.77 8.59
C PRO A 69 -1.96 10.35 8.65
N ALA A 70 -2.45 10.80 7.52
CA ALA A 70 -3.85 11.15 7.40
C ALA A 70 -4.69 9.87 7.56
N LYS A 71 -5.63 9.87 8.50
CA LYS A 71 -6.43 8.69 8.85
C LYS A 71 -7.91 8.90 8.55
N GLY A 72 -8.64 7.80 8.54
CA GLY A 72 -10.08 7.79 8.39
C GLY A 72 -10.52 7.73 6.93
N ALA A 73 -11.79 7.99 6.71
CA ALA A 73 -12.42 7.87 5.40
C ALA A 73 -11.79 8.80 4.36
N ILE A 74 -12.00 8.47 3.09
CA ILE A 74 -11.44 9.21 1.96
C ILE A 74 -11.66 10.72 2.09
N GLY A 75 -12.86 11.13 2.44
CA GLY A 75 -13.25 12.54 2.54
C GLY A 75 -12.76 13.26 3.80
N LYS A 76 -11.95 12.64 4.65
CA LYS A 76 -11.48 13.25 5.90
C LYS A 76 -10.24 14.12 5.75
N GLY A 77 -9.71 14.28 4.54
CA GLY A 77 -8.57 15.15 4.30
C GLY A 77 -8.24 15.25 2.84
N PHE A 78 -7.39 16.22 2.51
CA PHE A 78 -6.87 16.40 1.16
C PHE A 78 -5.61 15.55 0.94
N GLY A 79 -5.17 15.45 -0.32
CA GLY A 79 -3.92 14.81 -0.70
C GLY A 79 -4.08 13.32 -1.00
N TYR A 80 -3.00 12.57 -0.82
CA TYR A 80 -2.98 11.13 -1.10
C TYR A 80 -3.77 10.41 -0.03
N ARG A 81 -4.91 9.82 -0.39
CA ARG A 81 -5.83 9.20 0.55
C ARG A 81 -5.83 7.69 0.47
N TYR A 82 -5.64 7.13 -0.72
CA TYR A 82 -5.59 5.70 -0.96
C TYR A 82 -4.92 5.44 -2.30
N TRP A 83 -4.54 4.20 -2.52
CA TRP A 83 -4.07 3.72 -3.81
C TRP A 83 -4.72 2.37 -4.11
N THR A 84 -4.81 2.02 -5.40
CA THR A 84 -5.59 0.89 -5.85
C THR A 84 -4.70 -0.16 -6.50
N ILE A 85 -4.93 -1.41 -6.12
CA ILE A 85 -4.31 -2.58 -6.74
C ILE A 85 -5.43 -3.40 -7.38
N SER A 86 -5.35 -3.59 -8.69
CA SER A 86 -6.31 -4.44 -9.41
C SER A 86 -5.92 -5.90 -9.28
N VAL A 87 -6.86 -6.72 -8.83
CA VAL A 87 -6.63 -8.14 -8.54
C VAL A 87 -7.73 -9.00 -9.15
N SER A 88 -7.46 -10.28 -9.36
CA SER A 88 -8.46 -11.24 -9.80
C SER A 88 -9.07 -12.04 -8.66
N ASN A 89 -8.49 -11.95 -7.46
CA ASN A 89 -8.83 -12.79 -6.32
C ASN A 89 -9.16 -11.96 -5.07
N LEU A 90 -10.07 -11.01 -5.22
CA LEU A 90 -10.44 -10.06 -4.16
C LEU A 90 -10.78 -10.74 -2.84
N GLY A 91 -11.60 -11.78 -2.89
CA GLY A 91 -12.03 -12.50 -1.67
C GLY A 91 -10.85 -13.14 -0.93
N ASP A 92 -9.91 -13.71 -1.67
CA ASP A 92 -8.72 -14.32 -1.06
C ASP A 92 -7.83 -13.26 -0.40
N VAL A 93 -7.67 -12.10 -1.05
CA VAL A 93 -6.87 -11.00 -0.50
C VAL A 93 -7.47 -10.48 0.80
N VAL A 94 -8.79 -10.24 0.81
CA VAL A 94 -9.48 -9.77 2.02
C VAL A 94 -9.35 -10.79 3.14
N ALA A 95 -9.57 -12.08 2.85
CA ALA A 95 -9.45 -13.15 3.85
C ALA A 95 -8.03 -13.24 4.43
N ALA A 96 -7.00 -13.10 3.59
CA ALA A 96 -5.60 -13.11 4.04
C ALA A 96 -5.30 -11.92 4.95
N CYS A 97 -5.81 -10.74 4.62
CA CYS A 97 -5.64 -9.54 5.45
C CYS A 97 -6.32 -9.69 6.81
N GLU A 98 -7.53 -10.21 6.84
CA GLU A 98 -8.26 -10.47 8.09
C GLU A 98 -7.53 -11.51 8.95
N ALA A 99 -7.08 -12.60 8.34
CA ALA A 99 -6.37 -13.66 9.06
C ALA A 99 -5.05 -13.15 9.66
N ALA A 100 -4.40 -12.19 9.02
CA ALA A 100 -3.17 -11.58 9.51
C ALA A 100 -3.41 -10.44 10.51
N GLY A 101 -4.67 -10.12 10.83
CA GLY A 101 -5.03 -9.12 11.82
C GLY A 101 -5.07 -7.69 11.30
N HIS A 102 -5.10 -7.49 9.98
CA HIS A 102 -5.21 -6.15 9.40
C HIS A 102 -6.68 -5.72 9.34
N LYS A 103 -6.91 -4.42 9.52
CA LYS A 103 -8.25 -3.87 9.54
C LYS A 103 -8.81 -3.76 8.11
N VAL A 104 -9.97 -4.35 7.90
CA VAL A 104 -10.73 -4.16 6.67
C VAL A 104 -11.65 -2.95 6.88
N ALA A 105 -11.28 -1.82 6.29
CA ALA A 105 -12.04 -0.58 6.43
C ALA A 105 -13.34 -0.62 5.63
N VAL A 106 -13.29 -1.23 4.44
CA VAL A 106 -14.47 -1.43 3.59
C VAL A 106 -14.47 -2.87 3.12
N PRO A 107 -15.46 -3.69 3.52
CA PRO A 107 -15.55 -5.08 3.08
C PRO A 107 -15.82 -5.16 1.58
N ALA A 108 -15.59 -6.34 0.98
CA ALA A 108 -15.86 -6.55 -0.42
C ALA A 108 -17.27 -6.09 -0.79
N THR A 109 -17.38 -5.14 -1.70
CA THR A 109 -18.61 -4.44 -2.01
C THR A 109 -18.69 -4.16 -3.50
N ASN A 110 -19.84 -4.41 -4.11
CA ASN A 110 -20.08 -4.02 -5.49
C ASN A 110 -20.38 -2.53 -5.52
N ILE A 111 -19.60 -1.77 -6.30
CA ILE A 111 -19.75 -0.32 -6.41
C ILE A 111 -20.39 0.12 -7.74
N ARG A 112 -20.36 -0.75 -8.75
CA ARG A 112 -21.02 -0.56 -10.03
C ARG A 112 -21.00 -1.90 -10.78
N PRO A 113 -21.79 -2.08 -11.87
CA PRO A 113 -21.82 -3.35 -12.59
C PRO A 113 -20.42 -3.83 -12.97
N GLY A 114 -20.09 -5.06 -12.57
CA GLY A 114 -18.80 -5.69 -12.90
C GLY A 114 -17.62 -5.22 -12.10
N VAL A 115 -17.79 -4.35 -11.09
CA VAL A 115 -16.66 -3.86 -10.29
C VAL A 115 -16.95 -3.99 -8.80
N ASP A 116 -16.13 -4.81 -8.14
CA ASP A 116 -16.12 -4.95 -6.69
C ASP A 116 -14.84 -4.37 -6.12
N ILE A 117 -14.93 -3.76 -4.94
CA ILE A 117 -13.76 -3.24 -4.22
C ILE A 117 -13.76 -3.69 -2.77
N ALA A 118 -12.59 -3.63 -2.17
CA ALA A 118 -12.42 -3.68 -0.73
C ALA A 118 -11.28 -2.74 -0.36
N ILE A 119 -11.31 -2.22 0.86
CA ILE A 119 -10.24 -1.35 1.36
C ILE A 119 -9.73 -1.90 2.68
N VAL A 120 -8.41 -2.04 2.76
CA VAL A 120 -7.70 -2.54 3.95
C VAL A 120 -6.76 -1.46 4.43
N GLU A 121 -6.61 -1.33 5.75
CA GLU A 121 -5.61 -0.43 6.33
C GLU A 121 -4.29 -1.16 6.48
N ASP A 122 -3.20 -0.47 6.09
CA ASP A 122 -1.86 -0.95 6.42
C ASP A 122 -1.59 -0.71 7.93
N PRO A 123 -0.44 -1.15 8.48
CA PRO A 123 -0.18 -0.98 9.91
C PRO A 123 -0.19 0.45 10.42
N ASP A 124 0.04 1.44 9.56
CA ASP A 124 0.00 2.86 9.91
C ASP A 124 -1.35 3.52 9.64
N GLY A 125 -2.34 2.75 9.16
CA GLY A 125 -3.67 3.25 8.87
C GLY A 125 -3.84 3.80 7.46
N ASN A 126 -2.84 3.62 6.57
CA ASN A 126 -2.98 4.00 5.17
C ASN A 126 -3.96 3.07 4.46
N TRP A 127 -4.79 3.65 3.59
CA TRP A 127 -5.81 2.90 2.88
C TRP A 127 -5.27 2.32 1.58
N VAL A 128 -5.44 1.01 1.42
CA VAL A 128 -5.11 0.28 0.20
C VAL A 128 -6.40 -0.32 -0.34
N GLU A 129 -6.81 0.12 -1.52
CA GLU A 129 -7.98 -0.42 -2.21
C GLU A 129 -7.58 -1.57 -3.10
N PHE A 130 -8.36 -2.65 -3.04
CA PHE A 130 -8.26 -3.75 -4.00
C PHE A 130 -9.50 -3.72 -4.87
N LEU A 131 -9.32 -3.85 -6.18
CA LEU A 131 -10.38 -3.75 -7.16
C LEU A 131 -10.38 -4.97 -8.06
N ALA A 132 -11.54 -5.60 -8.20
CA ALA A 132 -11.75 -6.70 -9.13
C ALA A 132 -12.80 -6.31 -10.15
N ALA A 133 -12.44 -6.38 -11.42
CA ALA A 133 -13.34 -6.11 -12.53
C ALA A 133 -13.68 -7.44 -13.23
N SER A 134 -14.96 -7.65 -13.52
CA SER A 134 -15.44 -8.83 -14.23
C SER A 134 -16.02 -8.49 -15.60
#